data_f1866e7f889f00ef959d94cc45f62d84
#
_entry.id   f1866e7f889f00ef959d94cc45f62d84
#
_cell.length_a   1.000
_cell.length_b   1.000
_cell.length_c   1.000
_cell.angle_alpha   90.00
_cell.angle_beta   90.00
_cell.angle_gamma   90.00
#
_symmetry.space_group_name_H-M   'P 1'
#
loop_
_entity.id
_entity.type
_entity.pdbx_description
1 polymer ?
#
loop_
_entity_poly.entity_id
_entity_poly.type
_entity_poly.pdbx_seq_one_letter_code
_entity_poly.pdbx_strand_id
1 'polypeptide(L)'
;MPSDGLNRRNFLWLTLGIAGTTFAPRTSLFGFADSADQRVPYGTTPGVPPEPFQFAHDFHWGSATAAYQVEGAWKEDGKGESIWDRFSHTTGNIKGAATGDVACDSYHRFKEDIAIMKQMNLSSYRFSISWPRIQPNGSGAPNQQGLDYYKRLIAALHQANIRPLATLYHWDLPQTLEDQGGWPNRDLAGRMADYSSIVAKELGDGISDWAIFNEPWIFTYLGYYTGVHAPGRTDFHDFLRATHVVNLAQGQCFRAITAARPNAKVGTAFNTSYAHPKTPSEADTAAAERYHAFRNLWFIDPALNGEYPKVLASLITPEMLGVQPGDMEITKVPLDFLGINYYDRSIIADANDRANLNFSHTEGQHGPWTEFGWEVWPDGFYQLLMRISRDYNNPIIEVTENGCSYGDTPDEHGRVADQRRIDFFRAYLGAVGRAIKDGANIRGYHAWSLLDNFEWAESYTQRFGFTFVDFRTQKRTIKDSGLWYGKLAASGKLS
;
A
#
# COMPACT_ATOMS: atom_id res chain seq x y z
N MET A 1 -33.42 -17.74 -15.73
CA MET A 1 -32.06 -17.82 -16.26
C MET A 1 -31.17 -18.17 -15.11
N PRO A 2 -30.33 -19.22 -15.18
CA PRO A 2 -29.56 -19.66 -14.02
C PRO A 2 -28.45 -18.65 -13.74
N SER A 3 -28.33 -18.23 -12.49
CA SER A 3 -27.24 -17.47 -11.93
C SER A 3 -26.02 -18.40 -11.84
N ASP A 4 -25.11 -18.32 -12.78
CA ASP A 4 -23.83 -19.03 -12.71
C ASP A 4 -23.01 -18.47 -11.55
N GLY A 5 -22.97 -19.26 -10.47
CA GLY A 5 -22.30 -18.92 -9.24
C GLY A 5 -20.78 -18.85 -9.42
N LEU A 6 -20.24 -17.66 -9.29
CA LEU A 6 -18.83 -17.43 -9.06
C LEU A 6 -18.36 -18.16 -7.80
N ASN A 7 -17.49 -19.14 -7.95
CA ASN A 7 -17.05 -19.98 -6.86
C ASN A 7 -16.03 -19.22 -5.98
N ARG A 8 -16.50 -18.76 -4.82
CA ARG A 8 -15.77 -17.91 -3.85
C ARG A 8 -14.44 -18.50 -3.36
N ARG A 9 -14.21 -19.80 -3.52
CA ARG A 9 -13.01 -20.48 -2.99
C ARG A 9 -11.75 -20.28 -3.83
N ASN A 10 -11.84 -20.04 -5.11
CA ASN A 10 -10.68 -20.02 -6.00
C ASN A 10 -10.09 -18.61 -6.19
N PHE A 11 -10.81 -17.54 -5.85
CA PHE A 11 -10.34 -16.16 -6.01
C PHE A 11 -9.60 -15.61 -4.77
N LEU A 12 -9.71 -16.29 -3.63
CA LEU A 12 -9.02 -15.92 -2.38
C LEU A 12 -7.48 -15.91 -2.48
N TRP A 13 -6.93 -16.55 -3.48
CA TRP A 13 -5.48 -16.68 -3.68
C TRP A 13 -4.83 -15.48 -4.38
N LEU A 14 -5.63 -14.56 -4.90
CA LEU A 14 -5.12 -13.43 -5.70
C LEU A 14 -4.38 -12.34 -4.91
N THR A 15 -4.51 -12.32 -3.60
CA THR A 15 -3.97 -11.22 -2.77
C THR A 15 -3.29 -11.65 -1.51
N LEU A 16 -3.45 -12.90 -1.15
CA LEU A 16 -2.99 -13.38 0.14
C LEU A 16 -2.21 -14.67 -0.10
N GLY A 17 -0.93 -14.65 0.16
CA GLY A 17 -0.25 -15.80 0.72
C GLY A 17 -0.82 -16.08 2.13
N ILE A 18 -2.13 -15.93 2.32
CA ILE A 18 -2.82 -16.29 3.54
C ILE A 18 -3.30 -17.70 3.37
N ALA A 19 -2.66 -18.62 4.09
CA ALA A 19 -3.16 -19.95 4.32
C ALA A 19 -4.60 -19.85 4.84
N GLY A 20 -5.58 -20.16 3.98
CA GLY A 20 -6.99 -20.25 4.35
C GLY A 20 -7.16 -21.37 5.37
N THR A 21 -7.14 -21.05 6.63
CA THR A 21 -7.56 -21.96 7.69
C THR A 21 -9.07 -21.99 7.72
N THR A 22 -9.66 -22.91 6.96
CA THR A 22 -10.96 -23.47 7.35
C THR A 22 -10.77 -24.10 8.71
N PHE A 23 -11.59 -23.70 9.70
CA PHE A 23 -11.68 -24.32 11.00
C PHE A 23 -12.04 -25.81 10.84
N ALA A 24 -11.06 -26.68 10.83
CA ALA A 24 -11.10 -28.06 11.20
C ALA A 24 -9.85 -28.32 12.05
N PRO A 25 -9.96 -29.01 13.21
CA PRO A 25 -8.78 -29.28 14.02
C PRO A 25 -7.84 -30.20 13.25
N ARG A 26 -6.81 -29.66 12.64
CA ARG A 26 -5.69 -30.42 12.11
C ARG A 26 -4.62 -30.50 13.18
N THR A 27 -4.47 -31.71 13.70
CA THR A 27 -3.30 -32.15 14.41
C THR A 27 -2.04 -31.72 13.66
N SER A 28 -1.15 -31.09 14.36
CA SER A 28 0.18 -30.63 13.95
C SER A 28 0.93 -31.73 13.19
N LEU A 29 1.09 -31.57 11.88
CA LEU A 29 1.97 -32.32 11.03
C LEU A 29 2.82 -31.36 10.19
N PHE A 30 3.49 -30.43 10.84
CA PHE A 30 4.70 -29.79 10.36
C PHE A 30 5.70 -29.80 11.51
N GLY A 31 6.44 -30.91 11.58
CA GLY A 31 7.71 -30.91 12.26
C GLY A 31 8.59 -29.90 11.55
N PHE A 32 8.86 -28.78 12.19
CA PHE A 32 10.01 -27.95 11.85
C PHE A 32 11.24 -28.81 12.13
N ALA A 33 11.74 -29.47 11.11
CA ALA A 33 13.09 -29.96 11.15
C ALA A 33 13.97 -28.73 11.24
N ASP A 34 14.63 -28.57 12.37
CA ASP A 34 15.77 -27.69 12.59
C ASP A 34 16.89 -28.13 11.62
N SER A 35 16.75 -27.75 10.32
CA SER A 35 17.83 -27.91 9.37
C SER A 35 18.67 -26.65 9.49
N ALA A 36 19.76 -26.78 10.25
CA ALA A 36 20.84 -25.84 10.31
C ALA A 36 21.11 -25.27 8.90
N ASP A 37 20.82 -23.99 8.75
CA ASP A 37 21.60 -22.96 8.11
C ASP A 37 22.22 -23.29 6.74
N GLN A 38 21.39 -23.37 5.71
CA GLN A 38 21.85 -22.99 4.38
C GLN A 38 21.36 -21.56 4.14
N ARG A 39 22.11 -20.59 4.67
CA ARG A 39 21.95 -19.15 4.36
C ARG A 39 22.24 -18.95 2.88
N VAL A 40 21.22 -19.05 2.04
CA VAL A 40 21.25 -18.37 0.74
C VAL A 40 21.17 -16.87 1.08
N PRO A 41 22.17 -16.06 0.72
CA PRO A 41 22.11 -14.63 1.02
C PRO A 41 20.84 -14.04 0.40
N TYR A 42 20.03 -13.39 1.23
CA TYR A 42 18.90 -12.60 0.75
C TYR A 42 19.42 -11.55 -0.23
N GLY A 43 19.00 -11.58 -1.46
CA GLY A 43 19.46 -10.58 -2.43
C GLY A 43 19.79 -11.11 -3.78
N THR A 44 19.60 -12.38 -3.95
CA THR A 44 19.73 -12.97 -5.28
C THR A 44 18.45 -13.68 -5.63
N THR A 45 17.80 -13.29 -6.74
CA THR A 45 17.42 -14.34 -7.67
C THR A 45 18.60 -15.31 -7.63
N PRO A 46 18.41 -16.61 -7.54
CA PRO A 46 19.56 -17.49 -7.54
C PRO A 46 20.53 -17.02 -8.65
N GLY A 47 21.59 -16.34 -8.30
CA GLY A 47 22.62 -15.88 -9.22
C GLY A 47 23.01 -14.40 -9.27
N VAL A 48 22.32 -13.43 -8.68
CA VAL A 48 22.71 -12.02 -8.77
C VAL A 48 22.87 -11.38 -7.39
N PRO A 49 24.10 -11.22 -6.86
CA PRO A 49 24.37 -10.38 -5.68
C PRO A 49 23.98 -8.93 -5.98
N PRO A 50 23.48 -8.17 -4.98
CA PRO A 50 23.27 -6.74 -5.15
C PRO A 50 24.61 -6.08 -5.46
N GLU A 51 24.69 -5.40 -6.63
CA GLU A 51 25.84 -4.58 -6.95
C GLU A 51 25.88 -3.35 -6.05
N PRO A 52 27.06 -2.89 -5.61
CA PRO A 52 27.19 -1.61 -4.94
C PRO A 52 26.62 -0.49 -5.81
N PHE A 53 25.85 0.40 -5.20
CA PHE A 53 25.20 1.49 -5.93
C PHE A 53 25.27 2.79 -5.14
N GLN A 54 25.52 3.92 -5.83
CA GLN A 54 25.47 5.25 -5.26
C GLN A 54 24.19 5.95 -5.74
N PHE A 55 23.27 6.17 -4.83
CA PHE A 55 22.07 6.97 -5.08
C PHE A 55 22.40 8.45 -5.19
N ALA A 56 21.64 9.19 -5.96
CA ALA A 56 21.79 10.64 -6.10
C ALA A 56 21.63 11.36 -4.75
N HIS A 57 22.28 12.52 -4.60
CA HIS A 57 22.25 13.26 -3.34
C HIS A 57 20.84 13.73 -2.95
N ASP A 58 20.00 14.00 -3.95
CA ASP A 58 18.61 14.45 -3.82
C ASP A 58 17.60 13.30 -3.79
N PHE A 59 18.07 12.04 -3.72
CA PHE A 59 17.19 10.89 -3.58
C PHE A 59 16.46 10.94 -2.23
N HIS A 60 15.13 10.78 -2.27
CA HIS A 60 14.29 10.85 -1.07
C HIS A 60 14.31 9.54 -0.29
N TRP A 61 15.00 9.54 0.84
CA TRP A 61 15.01 8.44 1.78
C TRP A 61 13.90 8.59 2.80
N GLY A 62 12.93 7.70 2.76
CA GLY A 62 11.75 7.82 3.60
C GLY A 62 11.29 6.54 4.27
N SER A 63 10.29 6.69 5.09
CA SER A 63 9.45 5.61 5.59
C SER A 63 7.99 6.03 5.54
N ALA A 64 7.08 5.06 5.60
CA ALA A 64 5.64 5.30 5.48
C ALA A 64 4.86 4.82 6.71
N THR A 65 3.70 5.41 6.94
CA THR A 65 2.66 4.95 7.86
C THR A 65 1.27 5.31 7.32
N ALA A 66 0.21 4.73 7.91
CA ALA A 66 -1.18 5.12 7.64
C ALA A 66 -1.88 5.54 8.93
N ALA A 67 -2.75 6.53 8.83
CA ALA A 67 -3.43 7.16 9.98
C ALA A 67 -4.10 6.14 10.89
N TYR A 68 -4.97 5.28 10.35
CA TYR A 68 -5.67 4.29 11.16
C TYR A 68 -4.73 3.28 11.85
N GLN A 69 -3.61 2.94 11.20
CA GLN A 69 -2.66 1.95 11.70
C GLN A 69 -1.75 2.48 12.84
N VAL A 70 -1.57 3.81 12.94
CA VAL A 70 -0.62 4.37 13.92
C VAL A 70 -1.19 5.42 14.87
N GLU A 71 -2.19 6.20 14.45
CA GLU A 71 -2.63 7.37 15.21
C GLU A 71 -3.26 7.02 16.55
N GLY A 72 -4.19 6.06 16.58
CA GLY A 72 -5.09 5.87 17.72
C GLY A 72 -6.03 7.07 17.89
N ALA A 73 -6.32 7.45 19.14
CA ALA A 73 -7.18 8.59 19.47
C ALA A 73 -8.51 8.59 18.70
N TRP A 74 -9.12 7.41 18.56
CA TRP A 74 -10.20 7.13 17.61
C TRP A 74 -11.50 7.90 17.84
N LYS A 75 -11.72 8.43 19.06
CA LYS A 75 -12.87 9.27 19.44
C LYS A 75 -12.47 10.65 19.95
N GLU A 76 -11.19 11.04 19.81
CA GLU A 76 -10.71 12.30 20.34
C GLU A 76 -10.85 13.44 19.33
N ASP A 77 -10.95 14.66 19.85
CA ASP A 77 -10.93 15.90 19.08
C ASP A 77 -11.96 15.91 17.93
N GLY A 78 -13.12 15.29 18.15
CA GLY A 78 -14.22 15.29 17.19
C GLY A 78 -14.05 14.40 15.98
N LYS A 79 -13.10 13.43 15.99
CA LYS A 79 -12.98 12.43 14.93
C LYS A 79 -14.26 11.62 14.81
N GLY A 80 -14.79 11.49 13.59
CA GLY A 80 -15.91 10.61 13.26
C GLY A 80 -15.50 9.14 13.17
N GLU A 81 -16.51 8.27 13.20
CA GLU A 81 -16.31 6.83 13.00
C GLU A 81 -15.88 6.55 11.55
N SER A 82 -14.84 5.74 11.35
CA SER A 82 -14.44 5.18 10.06
C SER A 82 -15.00 3.80 9.84
N ILE A 83 -14.97 3.31 8.59
CA ILE A 83 -15.31 1.91 8.28
C ILE A 83 -14.41 0.93 9.03
N TRP A 84 -13.14 1.29 9.28
CA TRP A 84 -12.21 0.47 10.04
C TRP A 84 -12.49 0.46 11.54
N ASP A 85 -12.98 1.58 12.11
CA ASP A 85 -13.45 1.61 13.51
C ASP A 85 -14.60 0.60 13.66
N ARG A 86 -15.62 0.66 12.80
CA ARG A 86 -16.76 -0.28 12.84
C ARG A 86 -16.34 -1.72 12.57
N PHE A 87 -15.50 -1.94 11.58
CA PHE A 87 -15.05 -3.27 11.18
C PHE A 87 -14.26 -3.95 12.31
N SER A 88 -13.32 -3.22 12.93
CA SER A 88 -12.49 -3.77 14.01
C SER A 88 -13.27 -4.02 15.31
N HIS A 89 -14.32 -3.25 15.58
CA HIS A 89 -15.22 -3.48 16.71
C HIS A 89 -16.27 -4.60 16.45
N THR A 90 -16.34 -5.10 15.21
CA THR A 90 -17.22 -6.22 14.87
C THR A 90 -16.50 -7.55 15.15
N THR A 91 -17.07 -8.34 16.04
CA THR A 91 -16.49 -9.63 16.45
C THR A 91 -16.23 -10.55 15.26
N GLY A 92 -15.02 -11.11 15.19
CA GLY A 92 -14.60 -12.07 14.18
C GLY A 92 -13.90 -11.47 12.95
N ASN A 93 -13.90 -10.15 12.76
CA ASN A 93 -13.29 -9.53 11.61
C ASN A 93 -11.77 -9.35 11.75
N ILE A 94 -11.28 -9.18 12.98
CA ILE A 94 -9.86 -8.91 13.25
C ILE A 94 -9.26 -10.04 14.06
N LYS A 95 -8.08 -10.48 13.69
CA LYS A 95 -7.30 -11.50 14.40
C LYS A 95 -7.06 -11.07 15.85
N GLY A 96 -7.43 -11.95 16.79
CA GLY A 96 -7.30 -11.65 18.21
C GLY A 96 -8.24 -10.57 18.73
N ALA A 97 -9.27 -10.17 17.96
CA ALA A 97 -10.25 -9.14 18.32
C ALA A 97 -9.61 -7.80 18.76
N ALA A 98 -8.48 -7.44 18.17
CA ALA A 98 -7.80 -6.17 18.41
C ALA A 98 -8.44 -5.04 17.60
N THR A 99 -8.19 -3.80 18.04
CA THR A 99 -8.68 -2.57 17.39
C THR A 99 -7.55 -1.58 17.14
N GLY A 100 -7.79 -0.60 16.27
CA GLY A 100 -6.89 0.54 16.05
C GLY A 100 -7.07 1.68 17.07
N ASP A 101 -7.84 1.49 18.16
CA ASP A 101 -8.25 2.55 19.07
C ASP A 101 -7.08 3.31 19.70
N VAL A 102 -6.00 2.59 20.02
CA VAL A 102 -4.74 3.13 20.51
C VAL A 102 -3.64 3.05 19.46
N ALA A 103 -3.61 1.96 18.72
CA ALA A 103 -2.59 1.66 17.70
C ALA A 103 -1.15 1.89 18.24
N CYS A 104 -0.43 2.85 17.66
CA CYS A 104 0.89 3.29 18.15
C CYS A 104 0.81 4.60 18.93
N ASP A 105 -0.40 5.11 19.21
CA ASP A 105 -0.59 6.39 19.91
C ASP A 105 0.17 7.58 19.27
N SER A 106 0.38 7.50 17.95
CA SER A 106 1.14 8.54 17.21
C SER A 106 0.42 9.90 17.23
N TYR A 107 -0.90 9.92 17.42
CA TYR A 107 -1.65 11.17 17.60
C TYR A 107 -1.07 12.04 18.70
N HIS A 108 -0.68 11.44 19.83
CA HIS A 108 -0.07 12.14 20.96
C HIS A 108 1.45 12.16 20.88
N ARG A 109 2.07 11.16 20.21
CA ARG A 109 3.50 10.89 20.26
C ARG A 109 4.26 11.15 18.95
N PHE A 110 3.65 11.82 17.96
CA PHE A 110 4.28 12.12 16.67
C PHE A 110 5.65 12.78 16.79
N LYS A 111 5.92 13.56 17.86
CA LYS A 111 7.23 14.18 18.09
C LYS A 111 8.32 13.16 18.39
N GLU A 112 7.99 12.06 19.10
CA GLU A 112 8.91 10.93 19.31
C GLU A 112 9.18 10.22 17.99
N ASP A 113 8.13 10.00 17.19
CA ASP A 113 8.25 9.35 15.89
C ASP A 113 9.13 10.18 14.94
N ILE A 114 8.99 11.52 14.94
CA ILE A 114 9.87 12.42 14.19
C ILE A 114 11.32 12.38 14.71
N ALA A 115 11.52 12.29 16.03
CA ALA A 115 12.87 12.16 16.59
C ALA A 115 13.55 10.86 16.14
N ILE A 116 12.81 9.76 16.01
CA ILE A 116 13.26 8.49 15.43
C ILE A 116 13.67 8.67 13.97
N MET A 117 12.81 9.31 13.15
CA MET A 117 13.13 9.59 11.75
C MET A 117 14.43 10.41 11.61
N LYS A 118 14.66 11.39 12.48
CA LYS A 118 15.92 12.16 12.51
C LYS A 118 17.13 11.27 12.86
N GLN A 119 17.00 10.37 13.84
CA GLN A 119 18.07 9.42 14.19
C GLN A 119 18.39 8.48 13.03
N MET A 120 17.38 8.16 12.21
CA MET A 120 17.52 7.37 11.00
C MET A 120 17.92 8.20 9.76
N ASN A 121 18.22 9.49 9.90
CA ASN A 121 18.57 10.39 8.79
C ASN A 121 17.55 10.38 7.64
N LEU A 122 16.27 10.18 7.92
CA LEU A 122 15.25 10.20 6.88
C LEU A 122 15.02 11.63 6.37
N SER A 123 14.95 11.77 5.05
CA SER A 123 14.67 13.04 4.37
C SER A 123 13.20 13.19 3.96
N SER A 124 12.40 12.12 4.05
CA SER A 124 10.99 12.13 3.67
C SER A 124 10.16 11.25 4.61
N TYR A 125 8.91 11.64 4.81
CA TYR A 125 7.93 10.84 5.53
C TYR A 125 6.61 10.81 4.77
N ARG A 126 6.17 9.61 4.41
CA ARG A 126 4.85 9.40 3.84
C ARG A 126 3.87 9.03 4.95
N PHE A 127 2.79 9.79 5.07
CA PHE A 127 1.72 9.55 6.05
C PHE A 127 0.36 9.78 5.41
N SER A 128 -0.70 9.23 5.95
CA SER A 128 -2.04 9.54 5.47
C SER A 128 -2.76 10.53 6.38
N ILE A 129 -3.71 11.25 5.79
CA ILE A 129 -4.61 12.17 6.49
C ILE A 129 -5.95 11.45 6.67
N SER A 130 -6.39 11.29 7.92
CA SER A 130 -7.64 10.61 8.24
C SER A 130 -8.84 11.47 7.83
N TRP A 131 -9.59 11.02 6.81
CA TRP A 131 -10.79 11.73 6.36
C TRP A 131 -11.80 11.94 7.49
N PRO A 132 -12.16 10.92 8.32
CA PRO A 132 -13.09 11.13 9.42
C PRO A 132 -12.57 12.07 10.53
N ARG A 133 -11.26 12.36 10.58
CA ARG A 133 -10.70 13.37 11.49
C ARG A 133 -10.90 14.78 10.93
N ILE A 134 -10.85 14.94 9.60
CA ILE A 134 -11.05 16.24 8.93
C ILE A 134 -12.54 16.54 8.72
N GLN A 135 -13.31 15.57 8.23
CA GLN A 135 -14.75 15.66 8.03
C GLN A 135 -15.45 14.46 8.71
N PRO A 136 -15.84 14.59 9.99
CA PRO A 136 -16.38 13.49 10.78
C PRO A 136 -17.56 12.74 10.15
N ASN A 137 -18.38 13.46 9.37
CA ASN A 137 -19.52 12.91 8.66
C ASN A 137 -19.27 12.75 7.14
N GLY A 138 -17.99 12.86 6.72
CA GLY A 138 -17.60 12.73 5.31
C GLY A 138 -18.02 13.93 4.43
N SER A 139 -18.62 14.97 4.99
CA SER A 139 -19.04 16.18 4.27
C SER A 139 -19.22 17.33 5.23
N GLY A 140 -19.45 18.53 4.69
CA GLY A 140 -19.66 19.74 5.48
C GLY A 140 -18.36 20.46 5.86
N ALA A 141 -18.45 21.36 6.85
CA ALA A 141 -17.30 22.11 7.31
C ALA A 141 -16.23 21.20 7.94
N PRO A 142 -14.95 21.51 7.77
CA PRO A 142 -13.89 20.71 8.36
C PRO A 142 -13.85 20.86 9.88
N ASN A 143 -13.44 19.79 10.55
CA ASN A 143 -13.13 19.78 11.96
C ASN A 143 -11.78 20.48 12.21
N GLN A 144 -11.83 21.63 12.89
CA GLN A 144 -10.65 22.45 13.11
C GLN A 144 -9.59 21.73 13.96
N GLN A 145 -9.99 20.96 14.97
CA GLN A 145 -9.06 20.21 15.83
C GLN A 145 -8.29 19.15 15.04
N GLY A 146 -8.95 18.48 14.08
CA GLY A 146 -8.29 17.55 13.16
C GLY A 146 -7.29 18.26 12.24
N LEU A 147 -7.65 19.42 11.67
CA LEU A 147 -6.73 20.23 10.87
C LEU A 147 -5.53 20.69 11.70
N ASP A 148 -5.75 21.16 12.92
CA ASP A 148 -4.69 21.65 13.81
C ASP A 148 -3.69 20.54 14.18
N TYR A 149 -4.15 19.28 14.33
CA TYR A 149 -3.26 18.15 14.52
C TYR A 149 -2.28 18.01 13.33
N TYR A 150 -2.79 17.96 12.11
CA TYR A 150 -1.93 17.81 10.92
C TYR A 150 -1.05 19.05 10.70
N LYS A 151 -1.53 20.27 10.99
CA LYS A 151 -0.70 21.49 10.96
C LYS A 151 0.50 21.36 11.91
N ARG A 152 0.28 20.85 13.14
CA ARG A 152 1.37 20.60 14.09
C ARG A 152 2.35 19.51 13.62
N LEU A 153 1.85 18.42 13.07
CA LEU A 153 2.67 17.34 12.51
C LEU A 153 3.56 17.86 11.38
N ILE A 154 2.96 18.56 10.40
CA ILE A 154 3.67 19.10 9.23
C ILE A 154 4.74 20.13 9.68
N ALA A 155 4.39 21.03 10.60
CA ALA A 155 5.35 22.00 11.13
C ALA A 155 6.55 21.31 11.81
N ALA A 156 6.31 20.24 12.56
CA ALA A 156 7.38 19.47 13.21
C ALA A 156 8.25 18.71 12.19
N LEU A 157 7.67 18.20 11.10
CA LEU A 157 8.43 17.60 9.99
C LEU A 157 9.36 18.63 9.33
N HIS A 158 8.87 19.83 9.03
CA HIS A 158 9.70 20.89 8.47
C HIS A 158 10.83 21.32 9.42
N GLN A 159 10.55 21.45 10.74
CA GLN A 159 11.60 21.72 11.73
C GLN A 159 12.67 20.62 11.80
N ALA A 160 12.30 19.42 11.40
CA ALA A 160 13.23 18.28 11.31
C ALA A 160 13.92 18.15 9.95
N ASN A 161 13.63 19.01 8.98
CA ASN A 161 14.03 18.93 7.55
C ASN A 161 13.57 17.63 6.90
N ILE A 162 12.37 17.15 7.20
CA ILE A 162 11.76 15.97 6.62
C ILE A 162 10.62 16.42 5.68
N ARG A 163 10.71 16.03 4.41
CA ARG A 163 9.71 16.30 3.38
C ARG A 163 8.42 15.52 3.69
N PRO A 164 7.26 16.19 3.85
CA PRO A 164 5.99 15.49 3.96
C PRO A 164 5.49 15.04 2.58
N LEU A 165 5.12 13.77 2.44
CA LEU A 165 4.34 13.22 1.34
C LEU A 165 3.00 12.75 1.91
N ALA A 166 1.93 13.48 1.63
CA ALA A 166 0.64 13.20 2.23
C ALA A 166 -0.22 12.30 1.33
N THR A 167 -0.76 11.21 1.90
CA THR A 167 -1.77 10.36 1.27
C THR A 167 -3.15 10.80 1.75
N LEU A 168 -4.05 11.13 0.82
CA LEU A 168 -5.38 11.64 1.17
C LEU A 168 -6.33 10.55 1.65
N TYR A 169 -6.21 9.35 1.10
CA TYR A 169 -7.06 8.21 1.47
C TYR A 169 -6.23 6.94 1.63
N HIS A 170 -6.20 6.45 2.86
CA HIS A 170 -5.57 5.18 3.20
C HIS A 170 -6.55 4.30 3.98
N TRP A 171 -7.71 4.07 3.32
CA TRP A 171 -8.74 3.10 3.59
C TRP A 171 -9.75 3.47 4.69
N ASP A 172 -9.58 4.56 5.39
CA ASP A 172 -10.42 5.01 6.51
C ASP A 172 -11.59 5.92 6.06
N LEU A 173 -12.47 5.39 5.20
CA LEU A 173 -13.69 6.09 4.78
C LEU A 173 -14.56 6.43 6.01
N PRO A 174 -15.09 7.67 6.12
CA PRO A 174 -16.13 7.97 7.10
C PRO A 174 -17.30 6.98 7.00
N GLN A 175 -17.68 6.37 8.12
CA GLN A 175 -18.72 5.34 8.13
C GLN A 175 -20.06 5.85 7.57
N THR A 176 -20.39 7.11 7.80
CA THR A 176 -21.60 7.75 7.26
C THR A 176 -21.66 7.73 5.74
N LEU A 177 -20.52 7.77 5.05
CA LEU A 177 -20.47 7.64 3.58
C LEU A 177 -20.65 6.19 3.13
N GLU A 178 -20.14 5.22 3.91
CA GLU A 178 -20.40 3.81 3.65
C GLU A 178 -21.87 3.46 3.87
N ASP A 179 -22.49 4.01 4.92
CA ASP A 179 -23.92 3.83 5.20
C ASP A 179 -24.81 4.43 4.06
N GLN A 180 -24.27 5.32 3.24
CA GLN A 180 -24.88 5.87 2.03
C GLN A 180 -24.53 5.11 0.74
N GLY A 181 -23.87 3.96 0.85
CA GLY A 181 -23.54 3.07 -0.26
C GLY A 181 -22.05 2.92 -0.55
N GLY A 182 -21.18 3.72 0.08
CA GLY A 182 -19.71 3.61 -0.02
C GLY A 182 -19.17 3.82 -1.43
N TRP A 183 -18.04 3.21 -1.75
CA TRP A 183 -17.38 3.39 -3.06
C TRP A 183 -18.22 2.97 -4.28
N PRO A 184 -19.16 2.02 -4.23
CA PRO A 184 -20.08 1.78 -5.35
C PRO A 184 -21.03 2.95 -5.65
N ASN A 185 -21.24 3.86 -4.69
CA ASN A 185 -22.04 5.07 -4.91
C ASN A 185 -21.22 6.14 -5.64
N ARG A 186 -21.68 6.51 -6.85
CA ARG A 186 -21.00 7.46 -7.73
C ARG A 186 -20.76 8.85 -7.11
N ASP A 187 -21.66 9.28 -6.21
CA ASP A 187 -21.55 10.59 -5.55
C ASP A 187 -20.28 10.68 -4.67
N LEU A 188 -19.72 9.53 -4.27
CA LEU A 188 -18.53 9.50 -3.44
C LEU A 188 -17.30 10.10 -4.13
N ALA A 189 -17.22 10.04 -5.47
CA ALA A 189 -16.14 10.68 -6.22
C ALA A 189 -16.12 12.20 -5.99
N GLY A 190 -17.29 12.85 -6.03
CA GLY A 190 -17.41 14.28 -5.73
C GLY A 190 -17.10 14.60 -4.26
N ARG A 191 -17.56 13.76 -3.31
CA ARG A 191 -17.25 13.94 -1.89
C ARG A 191 -15.76 13.87 -1.59
N MET A 192 -15.06 12.92 -2.23
CA MET A 192 -13.61 12.80 -2.11
C MET A 192 -12.87 14.01 -2.70
N ALA A 193 -13.35 14.56 -3.81
CA ALA A 193 -12.81 15.76 -4.41
C ALA A 193 -13.00 17.01 -3.52
N ASP A 194 -14.17 17.15 -2.89
CA ASP A 194 -14.45 18.22 -1.91
C ASP A 194 -13.50 18.13 -0.72
N TYR A 195 -13.36 16.94 -0.13
CA TYR A 195 -12.40 16.69 0.95
C TYR A 195 -10.97 17.03 0.50
N SER A 196 -10.55 16.59 -0.67
CA SER A 196 -9.22 16.86 -1.22
C SER A 196 -8.97 18.37 -1.38
N SER A 197 -9.98 19.12 -1.85
CA SER A 197 -9.92 20.58 -1.97
C SER A 197 -9.74 21.27 -0.60
N ILE A 198 -10.50 20.83 0.42
CA ILE A 198 -10.38 21.35 1.79
C ILE A 198 -8.98 21.11 2.32
N VAL A 199 -8.50 19.87 2.26
CA VAL A 199 -7.18 19.49 2.78
C VAL A 199 -6.06 20.24 2.04
N ALA A 200 -6.13 20.35 0.72
CA ALA A 200 -5.15 21.07 -0.07
C ALA A 200 -5.14 22.58 0.26
N LYS A 201 -6.28 23.20 0.52
CA LYS A 201 -6.36 24.62 0.95
C LYS A 201 -5.77 24.83 2.34
N GLU A 202 -6.12 23.96 3.29
CA GLU A 202 -5.80 24.15 4.70
C GLU A 202 -4.37 23.71 5.08
N LEU A 203 -3.83 22.70 4.41
CA LEU A 203 -2.53 22.10 4.73
C LEU A 203 -1.47 22.28 3.62
N GLY A 204 -1.89 22.72 2.43
CA GLY A 204 -1.03 22.74 1.24
C GLY A 204 0.12 23.76 1.30
N ASP A 205 0.15 24.71 2.24
CA ASP A 205 1.33 25.57 2.44
C ASP A 205 2.53 24.77 2.97
N GLY A 206 2.28 23.64 3.63
CA GLY A 206 3.31 22.79 4.18
C GLY A 206 3.50 21.46 3.43
N ILE A 207 2.75 21.18 2.38
CA ILE A 207 2.81 19.91 1.64
C ILE A 207 2.91 20.22 0.14
N SER A 208 4.00 19.79 -0.48
CA SER A 208 4.20 19.90 -1.92
C SER A 208 3.74 18.65 -2.68
N ASP A 209 3.83 17.48 -2.06
CA ASP A 209 3.65 16.18 -2.70
C ASP A 209 2.47 15.40 -2.10
N TRP A 210 1.56 14.98 -2.98
CA TRP A 210 0.29 14.37 -2.60
C TRP A 210 0.09 13.04 -3.31
N ALA A 211 -0.24 11.99 -2.56
CA ALA A 211 -0.79 10.77 -3.10
C ALA A 211 -2.30 10.76 -2.87
N ILE A 212 -3.10 10.70 -3.91
CA ILE A 212 -4.58 10.72 -3.78
C ILE A 212 -5.03 9.49 -3.01
N PHE A 213 -4.64 8.31 -3.48
CA PHE A 213 -5.01 7.03 -2.89
C PHE A 213 -3.79 6.23 -2.46
N ASN A 214 -3.96 5.40 -1.43
CA ASN A 214 -3.15 4.22 -1.22
C ASN A 214 -3.88 2.99 -1.75
N GLU A 215 -3.25 2.30 -2.71
CA GLU A 215 -3.63 0.96 -3.17
C GLU A 215 -5.12 0.82 -3.55
N PRO A 216 -5.60 1.54 -4.55
CA PRO A 216 -7.01 1.53 -4.91
C PRO A 216 -7.54 0.13 -5.25
N TRP A 217 -6.71 -0.75 -5.79
CA TRP A 217 -7.10 -2.13 -6.05
C TRP A 217 -7.33 -2.92 -4.75
N ILE A 218 -6.48 -2.72 -3.73
CA ILE A 218 -6.56 -3.47 -2.47
C ILE A 218 -7.86 -3.15 -1.72
N PHE A 219 -8.12 -1.88 -1.42
CA PHE A 219 -9.30 -1.55 -0.62
C PHE A 219 -10.61 -1.82 -1.37
N THR A 220 -10.64 -1.72 -2.70
CA THR A 220 -11.83 -2.09 -3.47
C THR A 220 -12.02 -3.60 -3.52
N TYR A 221 -10.95 -4.37 -3.75
CA TYR A 221 -11.02 -5.82 -3.85
C TYR A 221 -11.28 -6.49 -2.49
N LEU A 222 -10.48 -6.16 -1.48
CA LEU A 222 -10.60 -6.78 -0.16
C LEU A 222 -11.83 -6.27 0.61
N GLY A 223 -12.23 -5.02 0.40
CA GLY A 223 -13.35 -4.41 1.11
C GLY A 223 -14.71 -4.69 0.50
N TYR A 224 -14.81 -4.77 -0.84
CA TYR A 224 -16.11 -4.86 -1.53
C TYR A 224 -16.34 -6.20 -2.24
N TYR A 225 -15.29 -7.01 -2.48
CA TYR A 225 -15.46 -8.33 -3.09
C TYR A 225 -15.20 -9.49 -2.14
N THR A 226 -14.04 -9.53 -1.45
CA THR A 226 -13.73 -10.67 -0.57
C THR A 226 -14.24 -10.48 0.86
N GLY A 227 -14.44 -9.24 1.29
CA GLY A 227 -14.95 -8.89 2.62
C GLY A 227 -13.94 -9.09 3.76
N VAL A 228 -12.66 -9.36 3.46
CA VAL A 228 -11.63 -9.56 4.50
C VAL A 228 -11.10 -8.25 5.08
N HIS A 229 -11.40 -7.12 4.43
CA HIS A 229 -11.14 -5.78 4.95
C HIS A 229 -12.45 -4.99 5.07
N ALA A 230 -12.40 -3.87 5.81
CA ALA A 230 -13.50 -2.94 5.87
C ALA A 230 -13.89 -2.44 4.45
N PRO A 231 -15.18 -2.28 4.16
CA PRO A 231 -16.34 -2.41 5.04
C PRO A 231 -16.87 -3.85 5.20
N GLY A 232 -16.25 -4.85 4.58
CA GLY A 232 -16.62 -6.26 4.72
C GLY A 232 -17.68 -6.74 3.72
N ARG A 233 -17.87 -6.04 2.60
CA ARG A 233 -18.79 -6.44 1.54
C ARG A 233 -18.23 -7.59 0.70
N THR A 234 -19.12 -8.41 0.13
CA THR A 234 -18.75 -9.61 -0.64
C THR A 234 -19.51 -9.69 -1.97
N ASP A 235 -19.57 -8.60 -2.70
CA ASP A 235 -20.31 -8.51 -3.96
C ASP A 235 -19.36 -8.08 -5.11
N PHE A 236 -19.31 -8.89 -6.19
CA PHE A 236 -18.45 -8.63 -7.34
C PHE A 236 -18.88 -7.40 -8.14
N HIS A 237 -20.18 -7.13 -8.21
CA HIS A 237 -20.68 -5.95 -8.92
C HIS A 237 -20.37 -4.68 -8.14
N ASP A 238 -20.50 -4.71 -6.82
CA ASP A 238 -20.08 -3.61 -5.95
C ASP A 238 -18.59 -3.33 -6.09
N PHE A 239 -17.76 -4.37 -6.13
CA PHE A 239 -16.33 -4.22 -6.40
C PHE A 239 -16.05 -3.53 -7.73
N LEU A 240 -16.64 -4.01 -8.83
CA LEU A 240 -16.41 -3.41 -10.16
C LEU A 240 -16.86 -1.95 -10.22
N ARG A 241 -18.04 -1.63 -9.65
CA ARG A 241 -18.52 -0.24 -9.56
C ARG A 241 -17.63 0.61 -8.69
N ALA A 242 -17.17 0.09 -7.54
CA ALA A 242 -16.23 0.79 -6.67
C ALA A 242 -14.94 1.15 -7.41
N THR A 243 -14.39 0.22 -8.22
CA THR A 243 -13.18 0.51 -8.99
C THR A 243 -13.37 1.67 -9.95
N HIS A 244 -14.51 1.74 -10.63
CA HIS A 244 -14.79 2.84 -11.56
C HIS A 244 -14.99 4.17 -10.84
N VAL A 245 -15.75 4.18 -9.73
CA VAL A 245 -15.96 5.40 -8.94
C VAL A 245 -14.65 5.91 -8.35
N VAL A 246 -13.75 5.01 -7.93
CA VAL A 246 -12.40 5.37 -7.46
C VAL A 246 -11.56 5.99 -8.58
N ASN A 247 -11.63 5.46 -9.82
CA ASN A 247 -10.98 6.08 -10.98
C ASN A 247 -11.53 7.49 -11.25
N LEU A 248 -12.86 7.68 -11.19
CA LEU A 248 -13.46 9.02 -11.29
C LEU A 248 -12.98 9.95 -10.19
N ALA A 249 -12.97 9.46 -8.94
CA ALA A 249 -12.48 10.22 -7.80
C ALA A 249 -11.01 10.62 -7.97
N GLN A 250 -10.15 9.73 -8.48
CA GLN A 250 -8.75 10.06 -8.77
C GLN A 250 -8.63 11.26 -9.70
N GLY A 251 -9.38 11.25 -10.80
CA GLY A 251 -9.38 12.37 -11.74
C GLY A 251 -9.93 13.68 -11.17
N GLN A 252 -11.01 13.61 -10.39
CA GLN A 252 -11.61 14.78 -9.73
C GLN A 252 -10.71 15.34 -8.63
N CYS A 253 -10.10 14.48 -7.80
CA CYS A 253 -9.18 14.89 -6.74
C CYS A 253 -7.92 15.56 -7.30
N PHE A 254 -7.35 15.02 -8.39
CA PHE A 254 -6.22 15.66 -9.08
C PHE A 254 -6.55 17.11 -9.44
N ARG A 255 -7.71 17.34 -10.08
CA ARG A 255 -8.16 18.68 -10.47
C ARG A 255 -8.45 19.57 -9.26
N ALA A 256 -9.05 19.01 -8.21
CA ALA A 256 -9.37 19.76 -6.99
C ALA A 256 -8.10 20.24 -6.25
N ILE A 257 -7.08 19.37 -6.16
CA ILE A 257 -5.78 19.69 -5.53
C ILE A 257 -5.05 20.73 -6.35
N THR A 258 -4.92 20.54 -7.67
CA THR A 258 -4.18 21.45 -8.55
C THR A 258 -4.86 22.79 -8.69
N ALA A 259 -6.19 22.85 -8.64
CA ALA A 259 -6.93 24.13 -8.58
C ALA A 259 -6.70 24.88 -7.25
N ALA A 260 -6.61 24.16 -6.12
CA ALA A 260 -6.32 24.75 -4.82
C ALA A 260 -4.84 25.14 -4.67
N ARG A 261 -3.93 24.35 -5.25
CA ARG A 261 -2.47 24.48 -5.17
C ARG A 261 -1.82 24.19 -6.51
N PRO A 262 -1.66 25.17 -7.40
CA PRO A 262 -1.16 24.96 -8.77
C PRO A 262 0.25 24.35 -8.85
N ASN A 263 1.07 24.48 -7.82
CA ASN A 263 2.43 23.94 -7.77
C ASN A 263 2.51 22.56 -7.07
N ALA A 264 1.38 22.00 -6.61
CA ALA A 264 1.35 20.68 -5.99
C ALA A 264 1.81 19.61 -6.98
N LYS A 265 2.56 18.63 -6.45
CA LYS A 265 2.92 17.41 -7.18
C LYS A 265 1.97 16.30 -6.75
N VAL A 266 1.15 15.83 -7.68
CA VAL A 266 0.05 14.92 -7.39
C VAL A 266 0.25 13.59 -8.09
N GLY A 267 0.23 12.52 -7.32
CA GLY A 267 0.29 11.14 -7.79
C GLY A 267 -0.69 10.24 -7.05
N THR A 268 -0.55 8.96 -7.22
CA THR A 268 -1.27 7.90 -6.48
C THR A 268 -0.30 6.77 -6.18
N ALA A 269 -0.42 6.15 -5.00
CA ALA A 269 0.34 4.97 -4.64
C ALA A 269 -0.42 3.71 -5.08
N PHE A 270 0.08 3.08 -6.14
CA PHE A 270 -0.50 1.88 -6.72
C PHE A 270 0.13 0.63 -6.10
N ASN A 271 -0.69 -0.31 -5.63
CA ASN A 271 -0.19 -1.62 -5.29
C ASN A 271 0.16 -2.39 -6.55
N THR A 272 1.29 -3.05 -6.55
CA THR A 272 1.78 -3.77 -7.71
C THR A 272 2.39 -5.10 -7.32
N SER A 273 2.37 -6.05 -8.27
CA SER A 273 3.01 -7.35 -8.15
C SER A 273 3.58 -7.75 -9.51
N TYR A 274 4.77 -8.34 -9.53
CA TYR A 274 5.32 -8.83 -10.79
C TYR A 274 4.57 -10.08 -11.24
N ALA A 275 3.88 -9.98 -12.39
CA ALA A 275 3.18 -11.10 -13.00
C ALA A 275 4.17 -12.04 -13.70
N HIS A 276 4.52 -13.14 -13.05
CA HIS A 276 5.47 -14.13 -13.55
C HIS A 276 4.70 -15.29 -14.22
N PRO A 277 4.83 -15.54 -15.53
CA PRO A 277 4.18 -16.70 -16.15
C PRO A 277 4.76 -17.99 -15.57
N LYS A 278 3.91 -18.96 -15.23
CA LYS A 278 4.32 -20.25 -14.64
C LYS A 278 5.27 -21.02 -15.54
N THR A 279 5.03 -20.96 -16.84
CA THR A 279 5.89 -21.52 -17.88
C THR A 279 6.09 -20.51 -19.01
N PRO A 280 7.11 -20.67 -19.87
CA PRO A 280 7.29 -19.78 -21.02
C PRO A 280 6.29 -20.03 -22.17
N SER A 281 5.20 -20.77 -21.93
CA SER A 281 4.16 -21.00 -22.94
C SER A 281 3.42 -19.70 -23.29
N GLU A 282 2.88 -19.61 -24.50
CA GLU A 282 2.04 -18.50 -24.94
C GLU A 282 0.81 -18.35 -24.05
N ALA A 283 0.20 -19.47 -23.61
CA ALA A 283 -0.98 -19.47 -22.75
C ALA A 283 -0.70 -18.85 -21.37
N ASP A 284 0.36 -19.30 -20.68
CA ASP A 284 0.72 -18.75 -19.38
C ASP A 284 1.21 -17.29 -19.47
N THR A 285 1.90 -16.95 -20.57
CA THR A 285 2.31 -15.56 -20.83
C THR A 285 1.08 -14.66 -21.03
N ALA A 286 0.09 -15.08 -21.82
CA ALA A 286 -1.15 -14.35 -22.00
C ALA A 286 -1.96 -14.23 -20.70
N ALA A 287 -1.95 -15.27 -19.86
CA ALA A 287 -2.58 -15.23 -18.54
C ALA A 287 -1.88 -14.23 -17.62
N ALA A 288 -0.54 -14.22 -17.60
CA ALA A 288 0.24 -13.24 -16.84
C ALA A 288 -0.02 -11.79 -17.31
N GLU A 289 -0.22 -11.55 -18.61
CA GLU A 289 -0.62 -10.25 -19.14
C GLU A 289 -2.03 -9.83 -18.69
N ARG A 290 -3.00 -10.75 -18.65
CA ARG A 290 -4.34 -10.45 -18.09
C ARG A 290 -4.26 -10.10 -16.60
N TYR A 291 -3.48 -10.87 -15.84
CA TYR A 291 -3.25 -10.59 -14.43
C TYR A 291 -2.55 -9.24 -14.22
N HIS A 292 -1.49 -8.96 -14.96
CA HIS A 292 -0.79 -7.67 -14.90
C HIS A 292 -1.74 -6.50 -15.18
N ALA A 293 -2.57 -6.62 -16.22
CA ALA A 293 -3.56 -5.62 -16.57
C ALA A 293 -4.59 -5.39 -15.44
N PHE A 294 -5.10 -6.48 -14.85
CA PHE A 294 -6.08 -6.41 -13.78
C PHE A 294 -5.49 -5.91 -12.46
N ARG A 295 -4.32 -6.40 -12.09
CA ARG A 295 -3.69 -6.12 -10.79
C ARG A 295 -2.97 -4.79 -10.76
N ASN A 296 -2.20 -4.48 -11.82
CA ASN A 296 -1.29 -3.34 -11.82
C ASN A 296 -1.84 -2.15 -12.62
N LEU A 297 -2.49 -2.39 -13.77
CA LEU A 297 -2.85 -1.32 -14.69
C LEU A 297 -4.28 -0.79 -14.53
N TRP A 298 -5.13 -1.47 -13.76
CA TRP A 298 -6.56 -1.19 -13.63
C TRP A 298 -6.89 0.23 -13.14
N PHE A 299 -5.94 0.86 -12.46
CA PHE A 299 -6.04 2.25 -11.99
C PHE A 299 -5.01 3.18 -12.63
N ILE A 300 -3.93 2.63 -13.22
CA ILE A 300 -2.91 3.43 -13.92
C ILE A 300 -3.42 3.83 -15.30
N ASP A 301 -3.92 2.88 -16.10
CA ASP A 301 -4.38 3.14 -17.46
C ASP A 301 -5.53 4.15 -17.55
N PRO A 302 -6.60 4.05 -16.73
CA PRO A 302 -7.63 5.08 -16.73
C PRO A 302 -7.11 6.47 -16.41
N ALA A 303 -6.13 6.58 -15.47
CA ALA A 303 -5.54 7.86 -15.13
C ALA A 303 -4.66 8.45 -16.23
N LEU A 304 -3.79 7.67 -16.84
CA LEU A 304 -2.79 8.18 -17.79
C LEU A 304 -3.29 8.13 -19.24
N ASN A 305 -4.00 7.07 -19.60
CA ASN A 305 -4.45 6.80 -20.97
C ASN A 305 -5.91 7.21 -21.22
N GLY A 306 -6.74 7.25 -20.15
CA GLY A 306 -8.19 7.50 -20.28
C GLY A 306 -8.94 6.27 -20.79
N GLU A 307 -8.43 5.08 -20.61
CA GLU A 307 -9.07 3.82 -21.01
C GLU A 307 -8.69 2.68 -20.07
N TYR A 308 -9.55 1.70 -19.93
CA TYR A 308 -9.22 0.45 -19.22
C TYR A 308 -8.33 -0.46 -20.09
N PRO A 309 -7.54 -1.37 -19.48
CA PRO A 309 -6.68 -2.28 -20.21
C PRO A 309 -7.45 -3.14 -21.22
N LYS A 310 -7.12 -3.01 -22.51
CA LYS A 310 -7.86 -3.66 -23.63
C LYS A 310 -7.88 -5.18 -23.56
N VAL A 311 -6.84 -5.79 -22.97
CA VAL A 311 -6.75 -7.26 -22.85
C VAL A 311 -7.87 -7.85 -21.98
N LEU A 312 -8.54 -7.03 -21.17
CA LEU A 312 -9.66 -7.43 -20.30
C LEU A 312 -11.04 -7.05 -20.87
N ALA A 313 -11.11 -6.34 -22.00
CA ALA A 313 -12.38 -5.79 -22.52
C ALA A 313 -13.44 -6.85 -22.85
N SER A 314 -13.04 -8.08 -23.19
CA SER A 314 -13.97 -9.19 -23.42
C SER A 314 -14.47 -9.87 -22.15
N LEU A 315 -13.84 -9.60 -21.01
CA LEU A 315 -14.11 -10.21 -19.71
C LEU A 315 -14.85 -9.23 -18.77
N ILE A 316 -14.45 -7.97 -18.78
CA ILE A 316 -15.06 -6.89 -17.98
C ILE A 316 -15.49 -5.78 -18.95
N THR A 317 -16.81 -5.56 -19.02
CA THR A 317 -17.39 -4.57 -19.96
C THR A 317 -17.66 -3.22 -19.26
N PRO A 318 -17.78 -2.12 -20.01
CA PRO A 318 -18.14 -0.81 -19.44
C PRO A 318 -19.45 -0.83 -18.64
N GLU A 319 -20.43 -1.64 -19.05
CA GLU A 319 -21.71 -1.77 -18.37
C GLU A 319 -21.54 -2.42 -16.98
N MET A 320 -20.67 -3.41 -16.84
CA MET A 320 -20.36 -4.05 -15.56
C MET A 320 -19.76 -3.05 -14.57
N LEU A 321 -18.95 -2.12 -15.07
CA LEU A 321 -18.31 -1.05 -14.31
C LEU A 321 -19.28 0.11 -14.00
N GLY A 322 -20.36 0.25 -14.76
CA GLY A 322 -21.28 1.38 -14.69
C GLY A 322 -20.72 2.66 -15.33
N VAL A 323 -19.86 2.52 -16.36
CA VAL A 323 -19.27 3.64 -17.10
C VAL A 323 -20.37 4.44 -17.81
N GLN A 324 -20.32 5.75 -17.69
CA GLN A 324 -21.22 6.69 -18.36
C GLN A 324 -20.44 7.52 -19.42
N PRO A 325 -21.15 8.11 -20.41
CA PRO A 325 -20.51 9.02 -21.36
C PRO A 325 -19.77 10.17 -20.66
N GLY A 326 -18.52 10.41 -21.03
CA GLY A 326 -17.67 11.44 -20.45
C GLY A 326 -16.83 11.00 -19.25
N ASP A 327 -17.04 9.78 -18.73
CA ASP A 327 -16.30 9.32 -17.55
C ASP A 327 -14.80 9.17 -17.81
N MET A 328 -14.44 8.62 -18.95
CA MET A 328 -13.04 8.35 -19.25
C MET A 328 -12.22 9.64 -19.43
N GLU A 329 -12.86 10.74 -19.86
CA GLU A 329 -12.26 12.08 -19.88
C GLU A 329 -12.06 12.63 -18.46
N ILE A 330 -12.96 12.29 -17.53
CA ILE A 330 -12.82 12.66 -16.11
C ILE A 330 -11.67 11.88 -15.47
N THR A 331 -11.52 10.59 -15.76
CA THR A 331 -10.45 9.78 -15.17
C THR A 331 -9.05 10.22 -15.63
N LYS A 332 -8.93 10.68 -16.87
CA LYS A 332 -7.64 11.04 -17.48
C LYS A 332 -7.04 12.29 -16.87
N VAL A 333 -5.86 12.15 -16.27
CA VAL A 333 -5.08 13.23 -15.64
C VAL A 333 -3.58 13.01 -15.80
N PRO A 334 -2.78 14.08 -15.91
CA PRO A 334 -1.33 13.99 -15.99
C PRO A 334 -0.73 13.88 -14.58
N LEU A 335 -0.77 12.70 -13.97
CA LEU A 335 -0.13 12.49 -12.66
C LEU A 335 1.34 12.92 -12.72
N ASP A 336 1.80 13.70 -11.71
CA ASP A 336 3.18 14.18 -11.64
C ASP A 336 4.17 13.06 -11.30
N PHE A 337 3.72 12.00 -10.62
CA PHE A 337 4.51 10.82 -10.31
C PHE A 337 3.61 9.57 -10.15
N LEU A 338 4.20 8.41 -10.34
CA LEU A 338 3.59 7.14 -9.99
C LEU A 338 4.21 6.64 -8.67
N GLY A 339 3.39 6.52 -7.65
CA GLY A 339 3.75 5.83 -6.42
C GLY A 339 3.64 4.33 -6.63
N ILE A 340 4.68 3.57 -6.28
CA ILE A 340 4.71 2.12 -6.44
C ILE A 340 4.88 1.45 -5.08
N ASN A 341 3.88 0.66 -4.69
CA ASN A 341 3.95 -0.28 -3.59
C ASN A 341 4.25 -1.67 -4.15
N TYR A 342 5.29 -2.32 -3.62
CA TYR A 342 5.67 -3.65 -4.07
C TYR A 342 6.12 -4.53 -2.91
N TYR A 343 5.62 -5.76 -2.84
CA TYR A 343 5.95 -6.70 -1.77
C TYR A 343 6.37 -8.08 -2.28
N ASP A 344 5.71 -8.58 -3.33
CA ASP A 344 5.91 -9.93 -3.84
C ASP A 344 5.77 -10.02 -5.36
N ARG A 345 6.02 -11.20 -5.91
CA ARG A 345 5.59 -11.57 -7.26
C ARG A 345 4.41 -12.51 -7.21
N SER A 346 3.69 -12.58 -8.31
CA SER A 346 2.61 -13.53 -8.54
C SER A 346 2.96 -14.48 -9.67
N ILE A 347 2.92 -15.80 -9.43
CA ILE A 347 3.14 -16.82 -10.45
C ILE A 347 1.80 -17.21 -11.04
N ILE A 348 1.63 -16.96 -12.35
CA ILE A 348 0.35 -17.03 -13.05
C ILE A 348 0.40 -18.13 -14.12
N ALA A 349 -0.61 -18.99 -14.10
CA ALA A 349 -0.87 -19.97 -15.13
C ALA A 349 -2.18 -19.68 -15.86
N ASP A 350 -2.28 -20.12 -17.12
CA ASP A 350 -3.54 -20.08 -17.84
C ASP A 350 -4.57 -21.00 -17.18
N ALA A 351 -5.82 -20.58 -17.21
CA ALA A 351 -6.94 -21.35 -16.70
C ALA A 351 -8.18 -21.11 -17.56
N ASN A 352 -8.94 -22.18 -17.82
CA ASN A 352 -10.25 -22.05 -18.46
C ASN A 352 -11.31 -21.72 -17.40
N ASP A 353 -11.17 -20.54 -16.79
CA ASP A 353 -12.05 -20.04 -15.73
C ASP A 353 -12.35 -18.56 -15.95
N ARG A 354 -13.43 -18.30 -16.71
CA ARG A 354 -13.85 -16.93 -17.04
C ARG A 354 -14.17 -16.09 -15.80
N ALA A 355 -14.62 -16.74 -14.74
CA ALA A 355 -14.91 -16.05 -13.48
C ALA A 355 -13.65 -15.50 -12.81
N ASN A 356 -12.51 -16.14 -13.06
CA ASN A 356 -11.18 -15.71 -12.62
C ASN A 356 -10.37 -15.10 -13.77
N LEU A 357 -11.01 -14.45 -14.74
CA LEU A 357 -10.37 -13.77 -15.86
C LEU A 357 -9.41 -14.68 -16.67
N ASN A 358 -9.69 -15.98 -16.69
CA ASN A 358 -8.92 -17.04 -17.35
C ASN A 358 -7.45 -17.08 -16.90
N PHE A 359 -7.19 -16.90 -15.61
CA PHE A 359 -5.90 -17.20 -15.01
C PHE A 359 -6.06 -17.86 -13.64
N SER A 360 -5.02 -18.55 -13.20
CA SER A 360 -4.91 -19.11 -11.85
C SER A 360 -3.61 -18.69 -11.21
N HIS A 361 -3.64 -18.53 -9.89
CA HIS A 361 -2.47 -18.25 -9.07
C HIS A 361 -1.78 -19.55 -8.67
N THR A 362 -0.47 -19.57 -8.74
CA THR A 362 0.34 -20.68 -8.26
C THR A 362 1.25 -20.16 -7.16
N GLU A 363 1.42 -20.93 -6.09
CA GLU A 363 2.34 -20.56 -5.01
C GLU A 363 3.77 -20.47 -5.53
N GLY A 364 4.54 -19.52 -5.02
CA GLY A 364 5.97 -19.43 -5.23
C GLY A 364 6.67 -20.68 -4.70
N GLN A 365 7.76 -21.10 -5.33
CA GLN A 365 8.38 -22.39 -5.01
C GLN A 365 9.79 -22.24 -4.41
N HIS A 366 10.33 -21.03 -4.35
CA HIS A 366 11.77 -20.88 -4.17
C HIS A 366 12.19 -20.18 -2.87
N GLY A 367 11.26 -19.44 -2.17
CA GLY A 367 11.66 -18.67 -0.97
C GLY A 367 12.92 -17.81 -1.16
N PRO A 368 13.41 -17.16 -0.19
CA PRO A 368 12.91 -17.09 1.19
C PRO A 368 11.55 -16.40 1.31
N TRP A 369 10.91 -16.64 2.46
CA TRP A 369 9.57 -16.12 2.73
C TRP A 369 9.61 -15.14 3.88
N THR A 370 8.79 -14.10 3.80
CA THR A 370 8.47 -13.25 4.95
C THR A 370 7.50 -14.00 5.89
N GLU A 371 7.36 -13.54 7.13
CA GLU A 371 6.36 -14.13 8.05
C GLU A 371 4.91 -13.84 7.62
N PHE A 372 4.72 -12.87 6.75
CA PHE A 372 3.43 -12.64 6.10
C PHE A 372 3.11 -13.70 5.03
N GLY A 373 4.09 -14.51 4.63
CA GLY A 373 3.94 -15.54 3.60
C GLY A 373 4.25 -15.04 2.18
N TRP A 374 4.86 -13.89 2.01
CA TRP A 374 5.27 -13.36 0.71
C TRP A 374 6.67 -13.83 0.32
N GLU A 375 6.81 -14.23 -0.94
CA GLU A 375 8.10 -14.63 -1.49
C GLU A 375 9.01 -13.41 -1.68
N VAL A 376 10.23 -13.49 -1.20
CA VAL A 376 11.24 -12.43 -1.40
C VAL A 376 11.84 -12.59 -2.80
N TRP A 377 11.43 -11.71 -3.74
CA TRP A 377 11.85 -11.79 -5.15
C TRP A 377 12.24 -10.42 -5.73
N PRO A 378 13.42 -9.88 -5.40
CA PRO A 378 13.85 -8.53 -5.81
C PRO A 378 13.95 -8.33 -7.32
N ASP A 379 14.24 -9.40 -8.09
CA ASP A 379 14.29 -9.31 -9.55
C ASP A 379 12.93 -8.98 -10.17
N GLY A 380 11.84 -9.50 -9.59
CA GLY A 380 10.49 -9.11 -10.02
C GLY A 380 10.21 -7.63 -9.83
N PHE A 381 10.74 -7.03 -8.76
CA PHE A 381 10.64 -5.60 -8.56
C PHE A 381 11.40 -4.79 -9.63
N TYR A 382 12.64 -5.20 -9.94
CA TYR A 382 13.39 -4.62 -11.05
C TYR A 382 12.62 -4.72 -12.37
N GLN A 383 12.11 -5.90 -12.72
CA GLN A 383 11.36 -6.14 -13.96
C GLN A 383 10.11 -5.26 -14.05
N LEU A 384 9.38 -5.12 -12.93
CA LEU A 384 8.20 -4.26 -12.86
C LEU A 384 8.53 -2.79 -13.06
N LEU A 385 9.57 -2.27 -12.37
CA LEU A 385 10.02 -0.89 -12.50
C LEU A 385 10.43 -0.57 -13.94
N MET A 386 11.21 -1.46 -14.58
CA MET A 386 11.61 -1.31 -15.98
C MET A 386 10.43 -1.37 -16.94
N ARG A 387 9.44 -2.24 -16.66
CA ARG A 387 8.21 -2.32 -17.45
C ARG A 387 7.40 -1.03 -17.38
N ILE A 388 7.16 -0.51 -16.17
CA ILE A 388 6.45 0.76 -15.98
C ILE A 388 7.21 1.91 -16.68
N SER A 389 8.53 1.97 -16.53
CA SER A 389 9.34 3.00 -17.20
C SER A 389 9.18 2.94 -18.72
N ARG A 390 9.24 1.77 -19.32
CA ARG A 390 9.07 1.57 -20.75
C ARG A 390 7.66 1.89 -21.23
N ASP A 391 6.64 1.34 -20.54
CA ASP A 391 5.25 1.36 -21.02
C ASP A 391 4.59 2.74 -20.85
N TYR A 392 5.10 3.60 -19.93
CA TYR A 392 4.56 4.95 -19.65
C TYR A 392 5.54 6.09 -19.91
N ASN A 393 6.44 5.95 -20.89
CA ASN A 393 7.37 7.00 -21.30
C ASN A 393 8.26 7.53 -20.15
N ASN A 394 8.78 6.63 -19.34
CA ASN A 394 9.70 6.89 -18.23
C ASN A 394 9.17 7.94 -17.22
N PRO A 395 8.02 7.70 -16.58
CA PRO A 395 7.43 8.63 -15.64
C PRO A 395 8.33 8.76 -14.40
N ILE A 396 8.14 9.84 -13.64
CA ILE A 396 8.72 9.90 -12.30
C ILE A 396 8.09 8.79 -11.44
N ILE A 397 8.91 7.93 -10.88
CA ILE A 397 8.50 6.87 -9.94
C ILE A 397 8.98 7.25 -8.54
N GLU A 398 8.11 7.05 -7.57
CA GLU A 398 8.45 7.05 -6.15
C GLU A 398 8.03 5.69 -5.57
N VAL A 399 8.99 4.94 -5.03
CA VAL A 399 8.64 3.72 -4.27
C VAL A 399 7.98 4.20 -2.99
N THR A 400 6.65 4.05 -2.93
CA THR A 400 5.83 4.56 -1.84
C THR A 400 5.67 3.56 -0.72
N GLU A 401 5.84 2.26 -1.02
CA GLU A 401 5.97 1.20 -0.02
C GLU A 401 6.77 0.02 -0.57
N ASN A 402 7.68 -0.49 0.26
CA ASN A 402 8.28 -1.81 0.16
C ASN A 402 8.76 -2.23 1.56
N GLY A 403 8.56 -3.48 1.94
CA GLY A 403 8.90 -3.94 3.28
C GLY A 403 8.60 -5.40 3.52
N CYS A 404 8.95 -5.87 4.72
CA CYS A 404 8.77 -7.25 5.14
C CYS A 404 8.36 -7.35 6.60
N SER A 405 7.54 -8.34 6.92
CA SER A 405 7.19 -8.69 8.28
C SER A 405 8.11 -9.79 8.79
N TYR A 406 8.73 -9.54 9.94
CA TYR A 406 9.46 -10.52 10.75
C TYR A 406 9.22 -10.23 12.22
N GLY A 407 8.96 -11.27 13.02
CA GLY A 407 8.56 -11.19 14.42
C GLY A 407 9.71 -10.93 15.41
N ASP A 408 10.73 -10.19 15.00
CA ASP A 408 11.89 -9.89 15.84
C ASP A 408 11.48 -9.08 17.08
N THR A 409 12.03 -9.46 18.25
CA THR A 409 11.73 -8.86 19.56
C THR A 409 13.02 -8.40 20.24
N PRO A 410 12.92 -7.46 21.21
CA PRO A 410 14.09 -7.03 21.99
C PRO A 410 14.72 -8.18 22.77
N ASP A 411 16.05 -8.23 22.77
CA ASP A 411 16.84 -9.10 23.65
C ASP A 411 16.88 -8.56 25.10
N GLU A 412 17.65 -9.20 25.97
CA GLU A 412 17.82 -8.82 27.39
C GLU A 412 18.43 -7.41 27.57
N HIS A 413 19.11 -6.89 26.54
CA HIS A 413 19.69 -5.54 26.53
C HIS A 413 18.78 -4.52 25.84
N GLY A 414 17.62 -4.95 25.35
CA GLY A 414 16.64 -4.12 24.66
C GLY A 414 16.98 -3.84 23.19
N ARG A 415 17.95 -4.53 22.59
CA ARG A 415 18.29 -4.45 21.17
C ARG A 415 17.38 -5.38 20.37
N VAL A 416 16.97 -4.95 19.19
CA VAL A 416 16.23 -5.77 18.23
C VAL A 416 17.11 -6.06 17.01
N ALA A 417 17.71 -7.25 17.02
CA ALA A 417 18.60 -7.73 15.96
C ALA A 417 17.77 -8.40 14.85
N ASP A 418 17.48 -7.67 13.78
CA ASP A 418 16.62 -8.10 12.68
C ASP A 418 17.38 -8.22 11.34
N GLN A 419 18.43 -9.03 11.31
CA GLN A 419 19.31 -9.21 10.15
C GLN A 419 18.54 -9.56 8.87
N ARG A 420 17.50 -10.41 8.95
CA ARG A 420 16.67 -10.78 7.80
C ARG A 420 16.05 -9.57 7.11
N ARG A 421 15.64 -8.55 7.89
CA ARG A 421 15.08 -7.31 7.35
C ARG A 421 16.15 -6.45 6.68
N ILE A 422 17.37 -6.40 7.24
CA ILE A 422 18.52 -5.74 6.58
C ILE A 422 18.77 -6.37 5.21
N ASP A 423 18.82 -7.70 5.16
CA ASP A 423 19.10 -8.44 3.93
C ASP A 423 17.99 -8.24 2.89
N PHE A 424 16.72 -8.21 3.33
CA PHE A 424 15.59 -7.86 2.48
C PHE A 424 15.76 -6.48 1.84
N PHE A 425 15.94 -5.43 2.65
CA PHE A 425 16.07 -4.08 2.12
C PHE A 425 17.32 -3.90 1.26
N ARG A 426 18.45 -4.54 1.60
CA ARG A 426 19.65 -4.53 0.76
C ARG A 426 19.35 -5.08 -0.63
N ALA A 427 18.63 -6.18 -0.71
CA ALA A 427 18.27 -6.82 -1.97
C ALA A 427 17.34 -5.97 -2.83
N TYR A 428 16.26 -5.45 -2.23
CA TYR A 428 15.30 -4.64 -2.96
C TYR A 428 15.86 -3.28 -3.37
N LEU A 429 16.68 -2.64 -2.54
CA LEU A 429 17.39 -1.41 -2.90
C LEU A 429 18.44 -1.67 -3.98
N GLY A 430 19.04 -2.84 -4.01
CA GLY A 430 19.88 -3.29 -5.13
C GLY A 430 19.10 -3.36 -6.45
N ALA A 431 17.87 -3.88 -6.41
CA ALA A 431 16.98 -3.91 -7.58
C ALA A 431 16.60 -2.49 -8.05
N VAL A 432 16.31 -1.58 -7.11
CA VAL A 432 16.06 -0.16 -7.42
C VAL A 432 17.29 0.51 -8.03
N GLY A 433 18.49 0.30 -7.44
CA GLY A 433 19.75 0.84 -7.97
C GLY A 433 20.03 0.36 -9.40
N ARG A 434 19.79 -0.94 -9.67
CA ARG A 434 19.88 -1.51 -11.03
C ARG A 434 18.89 -0.85 -11.99
N ALA A 435 17.63 -0.66 -11.57
CA ALA A 435 16.62 -0.01 -12.41
C ALA A 435 17.00 1.45 -12.74
N ILE A 436 17.52 2.20 -11.77
CA ILE A 436 18.03 3.57 -12.01
C ILE A 436 19.22 3.56 -12.98
N LYS A 437 20.18 2.64 -12.81
CA LYS A 437 21.33 2.47 -13.70
C LYS A 437 20.90 2.20 -15.15
N ASP A 438 19.79 1.42 -15.31
CA ASP A 438 19.22 1.08 -16.61
C ASP A 438 18.20 2.11 -17.14
N GLY A 439 18.11 3.28 -16.48
CA GLY A 439 17.41 4.46 -16.96
C GLY A 439 16.04 4.74 -16.36
N ALA A 440 15.55 3.95 -15.40
CA ALA A 440 14.29 4.25 -14.70
C ALA A 440 14.39 5.54 -13.87
N ASN A 441 13.39 6.41 -13.98
CA ASN A 441 13.36 7.71 -13.29
C ASN A 441 12.77 7.58 -11.88
N ILE A 442 13.55 7.01 -10.95
CA ILE A 442 13.13 6.76 -9.57
C ILE A 442 13.75 7.82 -8.66
N ARG A 443 12.89 8.64 -8.00
CA ARG A 443 13.34 9.78 -7.18
C ARG A 443 13.36 9.52 -5.68
N GLY A 444 12.76 8.44 -5.18
CA GLY A 444 12.68 8.18 -3.75
C GLY A 444 12.20 6.80 -3.40
N TYR A 445 12.40 6.44 -2.12
CA TYR A 445 12.03 5.15 -1.57
C TYR A 445 11.52 5.32 -0.13
N HIS A 446 10.28 4.88 0.11
CA HIS A 446 9.64 4.86 1.43
C HIS A 446 9.49 3.41 1.88
N ALA A 447 10.20 3.07 2.95
CA ALA A 447 10.07 1.75 3.53
C ALA A 447 8.73 1.61 4.28
N TRP A 448 8.06 0.50 4.10
CA TRP A 448 6.96 0.08 4.95
C TRP A 448 7.47 -0.84 6.06
N SER A 449 7.46 -0.36 7.32
CA SER A 449 6.96 0.92 7.82
C SER A 449 7.93 1.51 8.85
N LEU A 450 7.67 2.75 9.28
CA LEU A 450 8.44 3.40 10.34
C LEU A 450 8.32 2.65 11.67
N LEU A 451 7.09 2.28 12.04
CA LEU A 451 6.72 1.63 13.30
C LEU A 451 6.11 0.26 13.03
N ASP A 452 6.33 -0.72 13.91
CA ASP A 452 5.39 -1.82 14.03
C ASP A 452 4.02 -1.24 14.36
N ASN A 453 2.96 -1.69 13.69
CA ASN A 453 1.67 -1.03 13.77
C ASN A 453 0.49 -2.02 13.70
N PHE A 454 -0.72 -1.51 13.59
CA PHE A 454 -1.94 -2.30 13.39
C PHE A 454 -2.04 -2.75 11.93
N GLU A 455 -1.68 -4.00 11.65
CA GLU A 455 -1.67 -4.56 10.30
C GLU A 455 -3.05 -5.08 9.89
N TRP A 456 -3.99 -4.20 9.82
CA TRP A 456 -5.35 -4.42 9.32
C TRP A 456 -6.03 -5.67 9.96
N ALA A 457 -6.54 -6.61 9.14
CA ALA A 457 -7.16 -7.83 9.63
C ALA A 457 -6.19 -8.75 10.41
N GLU A 458 -4.88 -8.67 10.15
CA GLU A 458 -3.83 -9.39 10.88
C GLU A 458 -3.49 -8.76 12.24
N SER A 459 -4.06 -7.59 12.55
CA SER A 459 -3.86 -6.95 13.86
C SER A 459 -2.39 -6.61 14.14
N TYR A 460 -1.91 -6.84 15.34
CA TYR A 460 -0.54 -6.59 15.79
C TYR A 460 0.37 -7.82 15.63
N THR A 461 -0.07 -8.85 14.91
CA THR A 461 0.73 -10.09 14.75
C THR A 461 1.83 -9.93 13.71
N GLN A 462 1.74 -8.95 12.82
CA GLN A 462 2.72 -8.68 11.77
C GLN A 462 3.54 -7.45 12.12
N ARG A 463 4.87 -7.55 12.00
CA ARG A 463 5.79 -6.49 12.39
C ARG A 463 6.65 -6.03 11.21
N PHE A 464 6.21 -4.96 10.57
CA PHE A 464 6.89 -4.37 9.42
C PHE A 464 7.88 -3.24 9.78
N GLY A 465 7.77 -2.69 10.98
CA GLY A 465 8.46 -1.48 11.37
C GLY A 465 9.99 -1.57 11.37
N PHE A 466 10.66 -0.50 11.03
CA PHE A 466 12.04 -0.26 11.42
C PHE A 466 12.19 -0.01 12.92
N THR A 467 11.08 0.30 13.57
CA THR A 467 11.00 0.55 14.99
C THR A 467 10.06 -0.45 15.62
N PHE A 468 10.57 -1.19 16.59
CA PHE A 468 9.76 -2.05 17.44
C PHE A 468 8.88 -1.18 18.34
N VAL A 469 7.58 -1.50 18.41
CA VAL A 469 6.63 -0.89 19.35
C VAL A 469 6.17 -1.94 20.35
N ASP A 470 6.38 -1.68 21.62
CA ASP A 470 5.71 -2.42 22.70
C ASP A 470 4.30 -1.84 22.84
N PHE A 471 3.31 -2.49 22.26
CA PHE A 471 1.92 -1.98 22.24
C PHE A 471 1.29 -1.83 23.62
N ARG A 472 1.85 -2.45 24.66
CA ARG A 472 1.37 -2.30 26.04
C ARG A 472 1.89 -1.02 26.71
N THR A 473 3.14 -0.65 26.44
CA THR A 473 3.81 0.52 27.07
C THR A 473 3.99 1.69 26.10
N GLN A 474 3.76 1.45 24.82
CA GLN A 474 4.03 2.38 23.73
C GLN A 474 5.51 2.78 23.59
N LYS A 475 6.44 2.02 24.21
CA LYS A 475 7.87 2.24 24.06
C LYS A 475 8.32 1.91 22.63
N ARG A 476 9.10 2.81 22.03
CA ARG A 476 9.72 2.65 20.72
C ARG A 476 11.18 2.24 20.87
N THR A 477 11.62 1.27 20.08
CA THR A 477 13.03 0.85 19.98
C THR A 477 13.41 0.70 18.53
N ILE A 478 14.35 1.50 18.03
CA ILE A 478 14.83 1.39 16.64
C ILE A 478 15.53 0.03 16.50
N LYS A 479 15.14 -0.75 15.50
CA LYS A 479 15.73 -2.03 15.16
C LYS A 479 17.07 -1.83 14.45
N ASP A 480 17.90 -2.87 14.41
CA ASP A 480 19.18 -2.82 13.70
C ASP A 480 19.01 -2.46 12.21
N SER A 481 17.90 -2.91 11.59
CA SER A 481 17.55 -2.53 10.22
C SER A 481 17.29 -1.03 10.07
N GLY A 482 16.64 -0.40 11.05
CA GLY A 482 16.43 1.05 11.05
C GLY A 482 17.74 1.82 11.16
N LEU A 483 18.66 1.35 12.01
CA LEU A 483 20.00 1.96 12.13
C LEU A 483 20.84 1.75 10.85
N TRP A 484 20.74 0.58 10.23
CA TRP A 484 21.40 0.29 8.96
C TRP A 484 20.83 1.17 7.82
N TYR A 485 19.50 1.27 7.72
CA TYR A 485 18.83 2.10 6.71
C TYR A 485 19.19 3.58 6.89
N GLY A 486 19.29 4.04 8.15
CA GLY A 486 19.71 5.39 8.48
C GLY A 486 21.14 5.72 8.03
N LYS A 487 22.07 4.75 8.13
CA LYS A 487 23.44 4.92 7.58
C LYS A 487 23.45 5.00 6.05
N LEU A 488 22.60 4.18 5.41
CA LEU A 488 22.42 4.23 3.96
C LEU A 488 21.81 5.58 3.54
N ALA A 489 20.76 6.05 4.21
CA ALA A 489 20.13 7.34 3.93
C ALA A 489 21.11 8.51 4.05
N ALA A 490 21.99 8.49 5.06
CA ALA A 490 22.99 9.53 5.25
C ALA A 490 24.10 9.54 4.19
N SER A 491 24.48 8.37 3.64
CA SER A 491 25.58 8.24 2.67
C SER A 491 25.12 8.16 1.22
N GLY A 492 23.89 7.73 0.98
CA GLY A 492 23.38 7.31 -0.34
C GLY A 492 24.09 6.08 -0.92
N LYS A 493 24.93 5.39 -0.12
CA LYS A 493 25.84 4.34 -0.61
C LYS A 493 25.36 2.96 -0.16
N LEU A 494 24.84 2.18 -1.09
CA LEU A 494 24.51 0.76 -0.91
C LEU A 494 25.78 -0.07 -1.16
N SER A 495 26.13 -0.89 -0.16
CA SER A 495 27.31 -1.77 -0.20
C SER A 495 26.94 -3.18 0.25
#